data_8e8b60701a7010192b9245237bd8da5d
#
_entry.id   8e8b60701a7010192b9245237bd8da5d
#
_cell.length_a   1.000
_cell.length_b   1.000
_cell.length_c   1.000
_cell.angle_alpha   90.00
_cell.angle_beta   90.00
_cell.angle_gamma   90.00
#
_symmetry.space_group_name_H-M   'P 1'
#
loop_
_entity.id
_entity.type
_entity.pdbx_description
1 polymer ?
#
loop_
_entity_poly.entity_id
_entity_poly.type
_entity_poly.pdbx_seq_one_letter_code
_entity_poly.pdbx_strand_id
1 'polypeptide(L)'
;MIDMEDIKTMFDERTSVRRYEREPISDHALNVIYSAILNTPTSYNGQQFSVIDIADQEVKEQIYELTGQKQIKTCNRFFVFCADYNKISKLSADKGLSMPAVMETIDGIMVGIIDATLAMGSALIAAQSCGLGSCCIGYTRTANAEELAKLLNLPKGVFVVCGLAVGVPREKPDVKPKQPRGAVIHKNKYNEDGLVDKLKYYDDIIKVYNATRSGAKTDNDWCGHILEYYKDIMGYNMLEYLRQQGFDIKS
;
A
#
# COMPACT_ATOMS: atom_id res chain seq x y z
N MET A 1 -9.65 -25.13 13.12
CA MET A 1 -8.33 -24.45 13.14
C MET A 1 -7.94 -24.23 11.69
N ILE A 2 -7.40 -23.05 11.37
CA ILE A 2 -6.83 -22.81 10.04
C ILE A 2 -5.55 -23.63 9.95
N ASP A 3 -5.33 -24.39 8.84
CA ASP A 3 -4.11 -25.15 8.66
C ASP A 3 -2.93 -24.21 8.46
N MET A 4 -1.81 -24.46 9.14
CA MET A 4 -0.60 -23.64 8.99
C MET A 4 0.03 -23.78 7.60
N GLU A 5 -0.10 -24.93 6.94
CA GLU A 5 0.39 -25.12 5.58
C GLU A 5 -0.43 -24.33 4.56
N ASP A 6 -1.75 -24.22 4.76
CA ASP A 6 -2.62 -23.38 3.93
C ASP A 6 -2.23 -21.91 4.05
N ILE A 7 -1.92 -21.42 5.26
CA ILE A 7 -1.46 -20.05 5.47
C ILE A 7 -0.11 -19.82 4.79
N LYS A 8 0.83 -20.74 4.93
CA LYS A 8 2.14 -20.64 4.30
C LYS A 8 2.00 -20.58 2.78
N THR A 9 1.24 -21.49 2.19
CA THR A 9 0.96 -21.54 0.76
C THR A 9 0.34 -20.23 0.26
N MET A 10 -0.61 -19.68 1.01
CA MET A 10 -1.23 -18.38 0.69
C MET A 10 -0.17 -17.27 0.56
N PHE A 11 0.83 -17.22 1.45
CA PHE A 11 1.91 -16.24 1.35
C PHE A 11 2.90 -16.54 0.21
N ASP A 12 3.27 -17.80 0.02
CA ASP A 12 4.23 -18.22 -1.00
C ASP A 12 3.69 -17.98 -2.42
N GLU A 13 2.39 -18.17 -2.63
CA GLU A 13 1.72 -17.97 -3.92
C GLU A 13 1.22 -16.53 -4.15
N ARG A 14 1.38 -15.63 -3.19
CA ARG A 14 0.87 -14.26 -3.30
C ARG A 14 1.49 -13.49 -4.48
N THR A 15 0.64 -13.02 -5.35
CA THR A 15 1.02 -12.17 -6.49
C THR A 15 0.21 -10.86 -6.50
N SER A 16 0.69 -9.87 -7.26
CA SER A 16 -0.09 -8.65 -7.52
C SER A 16 -0.95 -8.87 -8.77
N VAL A 17 -2.27 -8.99 -8.56
CA VAL A 17 -3.27 -9.13 -9.62
C VAL A 17 -3.65 -7.74 -10.14
N ARG A 18 -3.65 -7.56 -11.47
CA ARG A 18 -3.94 -6.27 -12.12
C ARG A 18 -5.08 -6.36 -13.13
N ARG A 19 -5.62 -7.56 -13.38
CA ARG A 19 -6.77 -7.80 -14.23
C ARG A 19 -7.84 -8.50 -13.43
N TYR A 20 -9.04 -7.97 -13.47
CA TYR A 20 -10.16 -8.42 -12.65
C TYR A 20 -11.35 -8.77 -13.55
N GLU A 21 -12.17 -9.70 -13.10
CA GLU A 21 -13.48 -9.99 -13.67
C GLU A 21 -14.47 -8.88 -13.28
N ARG A 22 -15.56 -8.79 -14.02
CA ARG A 22 -16.63 -7.83 -13.72
C ARG A 22 -17.58 -8.30 -12.60
N GLU A 23 -17.44 -9.54 -12.18
CA GLU A 23 -18.22 -10.12 -11.10
C GLU A 23 -18.00 -9.34 -9.80
N PRO A 24 -19.08 -8.90 -9.11
CA PRO A 24 -18.96 -8.15 -7.89
C PRO A 24 -18.36 -9.00 -6.76
N ILE A 25 -17.61 -8.36 -5.87
CA ILE A 25 -17.17 -8.99 -4.61
C ILE A 25 -18.42 -9.22 -3.74
N SER A 26 -18.54 -10.41 -3.15
CA SER A 26 -19.65 -10.72 -2.24
C SER A 26 -19.61 -9.85 -0.98
N ASP A 27 -20.78 -9.55 -0.42
CA ASP A 27 -20.89 -8.79 0.85
C ASP A 27 -20.16 -9.51 1.99
N HIS A 28 -20.14 -10.85 1.98
CA HIS A 28 -19.40 -11.62 2.95
C HIS A 28 -17.89 -11.34 2.88
N ALA A 29 -17.30 -11.38 1.68
CA ALA A 29 -15.88 -11.10 1.50
C ALA A 29 -15.54 -9.64 1.84
N LEU A 30 -16.40 -8.69 1.49
CA LEU A 30 -16.23 -7.29 1.89
C LEU A 30 -16.25 -7.13 3.42
N ASN A 31 -17.18 -7.80 4.11
CA ASN A 31 -17.24 -7.76 5.56
C ASN A 31 -16.00 -8.37 6.23
N VAL A 32 -15.41 -9.42 5.65
CA VAL A 32 -14.12 -9.97 6.11
C VAL A 32 -13.00 -8.94 5.96
N ILE A 33 -12.93 -8.25 4.82
CA ILE A 33 -11.94 -7.19 4.58
C ILE A 33 -12.14 -6.02 5.57
N TYR A 34 -13.37 -5.55 5.77
CA TYR A 34 -13.66 -4.47 6.73
C TYR A 34 -13.32 -4.87 8.17
N SER A 35 -13.64 -6.11 8.56
CA SER A 35 -13.26 -6.62 9.87
C SER A 35 -11.75 -6.64 10.06
N ALA A 36 -10.98 -7.05 9.05
CA ALA A 36 -9.52 -7.04 9.10
C ALA A 36 -8.95 -5.62 9.22
N ILE A 37 -9.52 -4.64 8.50
CA ILE A 37 -9.15 -3.23 8.59
C ILE A 37 -9.42 -2.69 10.00
N LEU A 38 -10.64 -2.88 10.51
CA LEU A 38 -11.11 -2.32 11.78
C LEU A 38 -10.36 -2.89 12.99
N ASN A 39 -9.93 -4.15 12.92
CA ASN A 39 -9.22 -4.82 14.02
C ASN A 39 -7.69 -4.79 13.86
N THR A 40 -7.16 -3.98 12.96
CA THR A 40 -5.72 -3.78 12.82
C THR A 40 -5.14 -3.14 14.09
N PRO A 41 -4.00 -3.66 14.62
CA PRO A 41 -3.32 -3.00 15.72
C PRO A 41 -2.76 -1.63 15.29
N THR A 42 -2.81 -0.64 16.19
CA THR A 42 -2.30 0.70 15.94
C THR A 42 -1.48 1.20 17.12
N SER A 43 -0.62 2.18 16.89
CA SER A 43 0.17 2.82 17.95
C SER A 43 -0.76 3.44 19.00
N TYR A 44 -0.58 3.02 20.25
CA TYR A 44 -1.38 3.47 21.41
C TYR A 44 -2.91 3.30 21.25
N ASN A 45 -3.36 2.44 20.36
CA ASN A 45 -4.76 2.37 19.94
C ASN A 45 -5.30 3.71 19.41
N GLY A 46 -4.40 4.54 18.87
CA GLY A 46 -4.74 5.88 18.38
C GLY A 46 -5.52 5.88 17.08
N GLN A 47 -5.45 4.78 16.31
CA GLN A 47 -6.20 4.58 15.08
C GLN A 47 -6.05 5.75 14.11
N GLN A 48 -4.79 6.19 13.92
CA GLN A 48 -4.44 7.35 13.09
C GLN A 48 -4.50 7.03 11.59
N PHE A 49 -5.56 6.36 11.16
CA PHE A 49 -5.82 6.06 9.76
C PHE A 49 -7.31 6.12 9.42
N SER A 50 -7.60 6.34 8.16
CA SER A 50 -8.93 6.17 7.56
C SER A 50 -8.81 5.45 6.23
N VAL A 51 -9.87 4.78 5.82
CA VAL A 51 -9.92 4.06 4.54
C VAL A 51 -11.12 4.55 3.76
N ILE A 52 -10.91 4.92 2.50
CA ILE A 52 -11.98 5.28 1.57
C ILE A 52 -12.21 4.07 0.67
N ASP A 53 -13.39 3.48 0.75
CA ASP A 53 -13.81 2.37 -0.12
C ASP A 53 -14.55 2.92 -1.34
N ILE A 54 -13.96 2.76 -2.51
CA ILE A 54 -14.46 3.29 -3.77
C ILE A 54 -15.01 2.16 -4.63
N ALA A 55 -16.33 2.10 -4.71
CA ALA A 55 -17.06 1.24 -5.63
C ALA A 55 -17.45 1.97 -6.92
N ASP A 56 -17.65 3.29 -6.82
CA ASP A 56 -18.12 4.13 -7.90
C ASP A 56 -17.14 4.11 -9.09
N GLN A 57 -17.66 3.79 -10.28
CA GLN A 57 -16.86 3.63 -11.48
C GLN A 57 -16.31 4.96 -11.99
N GLU A 58 -17.09 6.03 -11.89
CA GLU A 58 -16.66 7.35 -12.34
C GLU A 58 -15.51 7.88 -11.49
N VAL A 59 -15.60 7.73 -10.16
CA VAL A 59 -14.50 8.08 -9.23
C VAL A 59 -13.25 7.25 -9.54
N LYS A 60 -13.38 5.95 -9.81
CA LYS A 60 -12.22 5.11 -10.19
C LYS A 60 -11.59 5.56 -11.51
N GLU A 61 -12.38 5.99 -12.48
CA GLU A 61 -11.88 6.51 -13.75
C GLU A 61 -11.13 7.84 -13.56
N GLN A 62 -11.67 8.76 -12.77
CA GLN A 62 -11.00 10.01 -12.42
C GLN A 62 -9.66 9.75 -11.71
N ILE A 63 -9.60 8.79 -10.78
CA ILE A 63 -8.33 8.40 -10.13
C ILE A 63 -7.36 7.77 -11.14
N TYR A 64 -7.86 6.98 -12.09
CA TYR A 64 -7.04 6.45 -13.16
C TYR A 64 -6.42 7.57 -14.02
N GLU A 65 -7.18 8.59 -14.37
CA GLU A 65 -6.68 9.75 -15.13
C GLU A 65 -5.55 10.48 -14.39
N LEU A 66 -5.67 10.62 -13.07
CA LEU A 66 -4.64 11.23 -12.24
C LEU A 66 -3.37 10.37 -12.12
N THR A 67 -3.51 9.05 -12.09
CA THR A 67 -2.42 8.13 -11.71
C THR A 67 -1.87 7.30 -12.86
N GLY A 68 -2.58 7.18 -13.97
CA GLY A 68 -2.24 6.29 -15.09
C GLY A 68 -2.37 4.79 -14.78
N GLN A 69 -2.88 4.41 -13.59
CA GLN A 69 -2.88 3.03 -13.10
C GLN A 69 -4.15 2.28 -13.51
N LYS A 70 -4.11 1.56 -14.64
CA LYS A 70 -5.25 0.89 -15.29
C LYS A 70 -6.05 -0.04 -14.36
N GLN A 71 -5.38 -0.70 -13.42
CA GLN A 71 -6.00 -1.62 -12.47
C GLN A 71 -6.98 -0.91 -11.52
N ILE A 72 -6.88 0.40 -11.32
CA ILE A 72 -7.82 1.17 -10.50
C ILE A 72 -9.20 1.18 -11.14
N LYS A 73 -9.30 1.49 -12.42
CA LYS A 73 -10.59 1.54 -13.11
C LYS A 73 -11.20 0.16 -13.41
N THR A 74 -10.40 -0.91 -13.33
CA THR A 74 -10.85 -2.26 -13.66
C THR A 74 -11.13 -3.14 -12.44
N CYS A 75 -10.66 -2.76 -11.25
CA CYS A 75 -10.93 -3.51 -10.03
C CYS A 75 -12.39 -3.37 -9.58
N ASN A 76 -12.86 -4.34 -8.79
CA ASN A 76 -14.21 -4.31 -8.23
C ASN A 76 -14.35 -3.26 -7.10
N ARG A 77 -13.32 -3.17 -6.25
CA ARG A 77 -13.19 -2.17 -5.18
C ARG A 77 -11.80 -1.56 -5.19
N PHE A 78 -11.75 -0.26 -4.96
CA PHE A 78 -10.49 0.45 -4.78
C PHE A 78 -10.48 1.10 -3.40
N PHE A 79 -9.60 0.62 -2.51
CA PHE A 79 -9.44 1.15 -1.18
C PHE A 79 -8.29 2.15 -1.15
N VAL A 80 -8.52 3.35 -0.62
CA VAL A 80 -7.49 4.36 -0.39
C VAL A 80 -7.21 4.47 1.10
N PHE A 81 -6.02 4.07 1.52
CA PHE A 81 -5.55 4.11 2.90
C PHE A 81 -4.87 5.44 3.17
N CYS A 82 -5.36 6.15 4.17
CA CYS A 82 -4.90 7.49 4.55
C CYS A 82 -4.37 7.49 5.98
N ALA A 83 -3.29 8.23 6.24
CA ALA A 83 -3.00 8.70 7.59
C ALA A 83 -4.02 9.78 7.96
N ASP A 84 -4.57 9.74 9.17
CA ASP A 84 -5.70 10.59 9.57
C ASP A 84 -5.58 11.05 11.03
N TYR A 85 -5.26 12.30 11.20
CA TYR A 85 -5.25 13.02 12.48
C TYR A 85 -6.47 13.94 12.63
N ASN A 86 -7.31 14.08 11.61
CA ASN A 86 -8.48 14.95 11.65
C ASN A 86 -9.53 14.47 12.65
N LYS A 87 -9.69 13.16 12.82
CA LYS A 87 -10.66 12.58 13.79
C LYS A 87 -10.38 13.03 15.20
N ILE A 88 -9.15 12.86 15.67
CA ILE A 88 -8.74 13.25 17.01
C ILE A 88 -8.71 14.78 17.17
N SER A 89 -8.30 15.51 16.11
CA SER A 89 -8.32 16.97 16.10
C SER A 89 -9.72 17.53 16.30
N LYS A 90 -10.71 16.99 15.59
CA LYS A 90 -12.13 17.38 15.75
C LYS A 90 -12.67 17.06 17.13
N LEU A 91 -12.41 15.85 17.64
CA LEU A 91 -12.92 15.46 18.96
C LEU A 91 -12.25 16.25 20.10
N SER A 92 -10.94 16.54 19.99
CA SER A 92 -10.25 17.38 20.99
C SER A 92 -10.80 18.79 21.02
N ALA A 93 -11.06 19.39 19.84
CA ALA A 93 -11.67 20.70 19.74
C ALA A 93 -13.08 20.75 20.34
N ASP A 94 -13.92 19.75 20.06
CA ASP A 94 -15.26 19.62 20.64
C ASP A 94 -15.23 19.52 22.18
N LYS A 95 -14.21 18.86 22.73
CA LYS A 95 -13.98 18.74 24.18
C LYS A 95 -13.26 19.95 24.79
N GLY A 96 -12.92 20.98 24.02
CA GLY A 96 -12.12 22.11 24.48
C GLY A 96 -10.68 21.75 24.87
N LEU A 97 -10.14 20.66 24.32
CA LEU A 97 -8.77 20.20 24.58
C LEU A 97 -7.83 20.68 23.48
N SER A 98 -6.61 21.05 23.89
CA SER A 98 -5.54 21.42 22.96
C SER A 98 -4.91 20.16 22.36
N MET A 99 -4.87 20.06 21.04
CA MET A 99 -4.14 18.98 20.35
C MET A 99 -2.64 19.33 20.33
N PRO A 100 -1.76 18.42 20.77
CA PRO A 100 -0.31 18.62 20.61
C PRO A 100 0.08 18.72 19.13
N ALA A 101 1.21 19.37 18.83
CA ALA A 101 1.70 19.61 17.47
C ALA A 101 2.30 18.34 16.83
N VAL A 102 1.63 17.19 16.97
CA VAL A 102 2.10 15.88 16.46
C VAL A 102 2.31 15.87 14.95
N MET A 103 1.48 16.60 14.20
CA MET A 103 1.58 16.72 12.73
C MET A 103 2.78 17.58 12.27
N GLU A 104 3.47 18.25 13.20
CA GLU A 104 4.69 19.02 12.93
C GLU A 104 5.96 18.17 13.14
N THR A 105 5.82 16.89 13.47
CA THR A 105 6.92 15.96 13.77
C THR A 105 7.01 14.85 12.74
N ILE A 106 8.24 14.41 12.47
CA ILE A 106 8.49 13.23 11.61
C ILE A 106 7.83 11.99 12.20
N ASP A 107 7.93 11.80 13.54
CA ASP A 107 7.33 10.64 14.22
C ASP A 107 5.80 10.58 14.04
N GLY A 108 5.13 11.72 14.14
CA GLY A 108 3.68 11.79 13.87
C GLY A 108 3.34 11.33 12.45
N ILE A 109 4.06 11.78 11.42
CA ILE A 109 3.87 11.31 10.06
C ILE A 109 4.12 9.81 9.94
N MET A 110 5.22 9.31 10.54
CA MET A 110 5.57 7.88 10.52
C MET A 110 4.51 7.02 11.17
N VAL A 111 3.98 7.41 12.34
CA VAL A 111 2.91 6.68 13.04
C VAL A 111 1.67 6.55 12.18
N GLY A 112 1.21 7.64 11.56
CA GLY A 112 0.05 7.59 10.66
C GLY A 112 0.29 6.71 9.43
N ILE A 113 1.50 6.73 8.85
CA ILE A 113 1.87 5.84 7.73
C ILE A 113 1.89 4.38 8.18
N ILE A 114 2.46 4.08 9.35
CA ILE A 114 2.53 2.72 9.90
C ILE A 114 1.12 2.16 10.13
N ASP A 115 0.26 2.90 10.82
CA ASP A 115 -1.12 2.47 11.10
C ASP A 115 -1.90 2.19 9.79
N ALA A 116 -1.85 3.11 8.82
CA ALA A 116 -2.49 2.94 7.52
C ALA A 116 -1.91 1.74 6.73
N THR A 117 -0.60 1.51 6.82
CA THR A 117 0.07 0.40 6.13
C THR A 117 -0.28 -0.95 6.77
N LEU A 118 -0.38 -1.02 8.10
CA LEU A 118 -0.84 -2.23 8.80
C LEU A 118 -2.29 -2.56 8.42
N ALA A 119 -3.17 -1.56 8.36
CA ALA A 119 -4.56 -1.75 7.92
C ALA A 119 -4.63 -2.24 6.47
N MET A 120 -3.79 -1.70 5.57
CA MET A 120 -3.70 -2.17 4.18
C MET A 120 -3.17 -3.60 4.11
N GLY A 121 -2.17 -3.96 4.91
CA GLY A 121 -1.64 -5.32 5.00
C GLY A 121 -2.70 -6.33 5.46
N SER A 122 -3.49 -5.97 6.47
CA SER A 122 -4.61 -6.77 6.96
C SER A 122 -5.69 -6.96 5.88
N ALA A 123 -6.06 -5.88 5.17
CA ALA A 123 -7.02 -5.93 4.06
C ALA A 123 -6.52 -6.81 2.90
N LEU A 124 -5.24 -6.74 2.56
CA LEU A 124 -4.63 -7.55 1.51
C LEU A 124 -4.70 -9.04 1.84
N ILE A 125 -4.35 -9.42 3.07
CA ILE A 125 -4.41 -10.81 3.54
C ILE A 125 -5.86 -11.30 3.58
N ALA A 126 -6.79 -10.48 4.09
CA ALA A 126 -8.21 -10.79 4.13
C ALA A 126 -8.79 -10.99 2.71
N ALA A 127 -8.45 -10.12 1.76
CA ALA A 127 -8.87 -10.28 0.37
C ALA A 127 -8.37 -11.61 -0.22
N GLN A 128 -7.10 -11.94 0.01
CA GLN A 128 -6.51 -13.18 -0.48
C GLN A 128 -7.14 -14.42 0.17
N SER A 129 -7.45 -14.40 1.47
CA SER A 129 -8.14 -15.50 2.16
C SER A 129 -9.56 -15.74 1.64
N CYS A 130 -10.17 -14.73 1.02
CA CYS A 130 -11.46 -14.84 0.32
C CYS A 130 -11.32 -15.21 -1.17
N GLY A 131 -10.14 -15.61 -1.64
CA GLY A 131 -9.89 -15.94 -3.05
C GLY A 131 -9.84 -14.75 -3.98
N LEU A 132 -9.77 -13.52 -3.45
CA LEU A 132 -9.69 -12.31 -4.25
C LEU A 132 -8.24 -11.96 -4.62
N GLY A 133 -8.09 -11.36 -5.80
CA GLY A 133 -6.83 -10.75 -6.23
C GLY A 133 -6.68 -9.33 -5.71
N SER A 134 -5.44 -8.91 -5.45
CA SER A 134 -5.17 -7.55 -5.02
C SER A 134 -3.87 -6.98 -5.58
N CYS A 135 -3.78 -5.64 -5.64
CA CYS A 135 -2.58 -4.91 -6.04
C CYS A 135 -2.44 -3.61 -5.26
N CYS A 136 -1.33 -3.45 -4.53
CA CYS A 136 -0.99 -2.18 -3.90
C CYS A 136 -0.51 -1.17 -4.96
N ILE A 137 -0.95 0.08 -4.83
CA ILE A 137 -0.70 1.15 -5.81
C ILE A 137 -0.15 2.38 -5.10
N GLY A 138 1.19 2.49 -5.09
CA GLY A 138 1.90 3.61 -4.47
C GLY A 138 1.72 4.94 -5.20
N TYR A 139 1.47 4.92 -6.51
CA TYR A 139 1.25 6.13 -7.32
C TYR A 139 0.05 6.97 -6.86
N THR A 140 -0.89 6.42 -6.10
CA THR A 140 -1.96 7.21 -5.45
C THR A 140 -1.42 8.24 -4.46
N ARG A 141 -0.24 8.04 -3.92
CA ARG A 141 0.42 9.00 -3.01
C ARG A 141 1.17 10.10 -3.76
N THR A 142 1.76 9.77 -4.90
CA THR A 142 2.78 10.61 -5.56
C THR A 142 2.29 11.28 -6.85
N ALA A 143 1.41 10.62 -7.61
CA ALA A 143 0.90 11.16 -8.86
C ALA A 143 -0.30 12.08 -8.57
N ASN A 144 -0.13 13.37 -8.82
CA ASN A 144 -1.18 14.39 -8.65
C ASN A 144 -1.85 14.33 -7.26
N ALA A 145 -1.05 14.21 -6.18
CA ALA A 145 -1.54 14.01 -4.81
C ALA A 145 -2.53 15.08 -4.34
N GLU A 146 -2.33 16.34 -4.73
CA GLU A 146 -3.23 17.45 -4.41
C GLU A 146 -4.60 17.29 -5.08
N GLU A 147 -4.61 16.95 -6.37
CA GLU A 147 -5.87 16.76 -7.12
C GLU A 147 -6.62 15.52 -6.62
N LEU A 148 -5.89 14.45 -6.26
CA LEU A 148 -6.50 13.29 -5.63
C LEU A 148 -7.10 13.63 -4.26
N ALA A 149 -6.42 14.44 -3.44
CA ALA A 149 -6.94 14.88 -2.16
C ALA A 149 -8.24 15.72 -2.34
N LYS A 150 -8.29 16.58 -3.35
CA LYS A 150 -9.52 17.35 -3.69
C LYS A 150 -10.64 16.42 -4.16
N LEU A 151 -10.35 15.50 -5.08
CA LEU A 151 -11.33 14.52 -5.60
C LEU A 151 -11.97 13.70 -4.48
N LEU A 152 -11.16 13.28 -3.50
CA LEU A 152 -11.61 12.48 -2.37
C LEU A 152 -12.10 13.32 -1.17
N ASN A 153 -12.19 14.65 -1.29
CA ASN A 153 -12.58 15.58 -0.22
C ASN A 153 -11.78 15.38 1.07
N LEU A 154 -10.46 15.12 0.97
CA LEU A 154 -9.62 14.92 2.15
C LEU A 154 -9.50 16.22 2.96
N PRO A 155 -9.85 16.21 4.24
CA PRO A 155 -9.67 17.37 5.11
C PRO A 155 -8.20 17.57 5.47
N LYS A 156 -7.87 18.72 6.07
CA LYS A 156 -6.56 18.92 6.70
C LYS A 156 -6.33 17.87 7.79
N GLY A 157 -5.08 17.46 7.97
CA GLY A 157 -4.70 16.37 8.87
C GLY A 157 -4.91 14.97 8.27
N VAL A 158 -5.24 14.88 6.96
CA VAL A 158 -5.40 13.60 6.25
C VAL A 158 -4.57 13.60 4.96
N PHE A 159 -3.79 12.54 4.72
CA PHE A 159 -3.10 12.34 3.46
C PHE A 159 -3.08 10.89 3.02
N VAL A 160 -3.02 10.67 1.71
CA VAL A 160 -2.98 9.32 1.13
C VAL A 160 -1.64 8.64 1.38
N VAL A 161 -1.67 7.41 1.90
CA VAL A 161 -0.49 6.55 2.08
C VAL A 161 -0.34 5.59 0.90
N CYS A 162 -1.39 4.85 0.56
CA CYS A 162 -1.36 3.90 -0.55
C CYS A 162 -2.79 3.53 -0.97
N GLY A 163 -2.94 3.10 -2.23
CA GLY A 163 -4.16 2.47 -2.72
C GLY A 163 -4.05 0.95 -2.77
N LEU A 164 -5.18 0.25 -2.65
CA LEU A 164 -5.30 -1.20 -2.82
C LEU A 164 -6.46 -1.50 -3.77
N ALA A 165 -6.13 -1.96 -4.98
CA ALA A 165 -7.12 -2.52 -5.90
C ALA A 165 -7.44 -3.95 -5.48
N VAL A 166 -8.73 -4.29 -5.39
CA VAL A 166 -9.23 -5.62 -5.00
C VAL A 166 -10.33 -6.06 -5.97
N GLY A 167 -10.35 -7.35 -6.31
CA GLY A 167 -11.39 -7.89 -7.15
C GLY A 167 -11.25 -9.39 -7.42
N VAL A 168 -12.23 -9.96 -8.13
CA VAL A 168 -12.17 -11.34 -8.60
C VAL A 168 -11.04 -11.45 -9.64
N PRO A 169 -10.02 -12.31 -9.43
CA PRO A 169 -8.86 -12.34 -10.32
C PRO A 169 -9.21 -12.93 -11.69
N ARG A 170 -8.84 -12.22 -12.76
CA ARG A 170 -8.92 -12.69 -14.16
C ARG A 170 -7.60 -13.26 -14.67
N GLU A 171 -6.56 -13.20 -13.86
CA GLU A 171 -5.23 -13.66 -14.20
C GLU A 171 -4.57 -14.35 -13.00
N LYS A 172 -3.67 -15.27 -13.27
CA LYS A 172 -2.76 -15.85 -12.27
C LYS A 172 -1.33 -15.49 -12.67
N PRO A 173 -0.81 -14.33 -12.23
CA PRO A 173 0.56 -13.93 -12.55
C PRO A 173 1.58 -14.89 -11.94
N ASP A 174 2.75 -15.00 -12.58
CA ASP A 174 3.87 -15.76 -12.02
C ASP A 174 4.32 -15.17 -10.68
N VAL A 175 4.65 -16.04 -9.74
CA VAL A 175 5.19 -15.62 -8.44
C VAL A 175 6.57 -15.01 -8.64
N LYS A 176 6.70 -13.73 -8.31
CA LYS A 176 7.97 -13.02 -8.46
C LYS A 176 8.94 -13.44 -7.35
N PRO A 177 10.15 -13.91 -7.68
CA PRO A 177 11.16 -14.27 -6.69
C PRO A 177 11.41 -13.15 -5.68
N LYS A 178 11.77 -13.53 -4.45
CA LYS A 178 12.10 -12.62 -3.36
C LYS A 178 13.57 -12.76 -3.01
N GLN A 179 14.10 -11.75 -2.34
CA GLN A 179 15.46 -11.80 -1.80
C GLN A 179 15.65 -13.01 -0.89
N PRO A 180 16.85 -13.60 -0.84
CA PRO A 180 17.14 -14.71 0.08
C PRO A 180 16.85 -14.31 1.52
N ARG A 181 16.34 -15.27 2.30
CA ARG A 181 15.97 -15.04 3.70
C ARG A 181 17.06 -14.32 4.50
N GLY A 182 18.33 -14.69 4.29
CA GLY A 182 19.47 -14.10 5.02
C GLY A 182 19.87 -12.69 4.59
N ALA A 183 19.22 -12.12 3.55
CA ALA A 183 19.36 -10.71 3.18
C ALA A 183 18.27 -9.82 3.81
N VAL A 184 17.21 -10.44 4.36
CA VAL A 184 16.03 -9.72 4.88
C VAL A 184 15.82 -9.97 6.37
N ILE A 185 16.08 -11.20 6.83
CA ILE A 185 15.84 -11.60 8.22
C ILE A 185 17.17 -11.84 8.93
N HIS A 186 17.50 -10.95 9.86
CA HIS A 186 18.70 -11.00 10.68
C HIS A 186 18.37 -11.50 12.09
N LYS A 187 19.18 -12.39 12.65
CA LYS A 187 18.99 -12.90 14.02
C LYS A 187 19.67 -11.96 15.02
N ASN A 188 18.89 -11.43 15.96
CA ASN A 188 19.30 -10.56 17.07
C ASN A 188 19.87 -9.20 16.66
N LYS A 189 20.74 -9.13 15.65
CA LYS A 189 21.41 -7.91 15.19
C LYS A 189 21.48 -7.92 13.66
N TYR A 190 21.51 -6.74 13.06
CA TYR A 190 21.78 -6.60 11.64
C TYR A 190 23.16 -7.18 11.32
N ASN A 191 23.25 -7.96 10.23
CA ASN A 191 24.49 -8.60 9.79
C ASN A 191 24.67 -8.43 8.27
N GLU A 192 25.81 -7.90 7.86
CA GLU A 192 26.18 -7.67 6.47
C GLU A 192 27.05 -8.80 5.86
N ASP A 193 27.38 -9.83 6.63
CA ASP A 193 28.25 -10.90 6.16
C ASP A 193 27.66 -11.65 4.94
N GLY A 194 28.38 -11.58 3.85
CA GLY A 194 27.97 -12.14 2.57
C GLY A 194 26.72 -11.52 1.97
N LEU A 195 26.30 -10.31 2.40
CA LEU A 195 25.12 -9.64 1.89
C LEU A 195 25.20 -9.38 0.39
N VAL A 196 26.34 -8.88 -0.09
CA VAL A 196 26.54 -8.56 -1.51
C VAL A 196 26.41 -9.81 -2.38
N ASP A 197 26.98 -10.95 -1.96
CA ASP A 197 26.89 -12.20 -2.74
C ASP A 197 25.47 -12.76 -2.78
N LYS A 198 24.72 -12.66 -1.68
CA LYS A 198 23.29 -13.01 -1.63
C LYS A 198 22.47 -12.13 -2.57
N LEU A 199 22.78 -10.83 -2.65
CA LEU A 199 22.07 -9.89 -3.50
C LEU A 199 22.43 -10.05 -4.98
N LYS A 200 23.70 -10.34 -5.33
CA LYS A 200 24.10 -10.70 -6.70
C LYS A 200 23.34 -11.93 -7.19
N TYR A 201 23.29 -13.00 -6.36
CA TYR A 201 22.50 -14.19 -6.69
C TYR A 201 21.03 -13.88 -6.96
N TYR A 202 20.42 -13.01 -6.14
CA TYR A 202 19.05 -12.56 -6.34
C TYR A 202 18.87 -11.72 -7.62
N ASP A 203 19.83 -10.86 -7.91
CA ASP A 203 19.86 -10.03 -9.09
C ASP A 203 19.83 -10.86 -10.39
N ASP A 204 20.65 -11.90 -10.45
CA ASP A 204 20.67 -12.87 -11.55
C ASP A 204 19.33 -13.62 -11.67
N ILE A 205 18.74 -14.06 -10.56
CA ILE A 205 17.41 -14.71 -10.56
C ILE A 205 16.35 -13.78 -11.12
N ILE A 206 16.33 -12.50 -10.75
CA ILE A 206 15.35 -11.52 -11.22
C ILE A 206 15.53 -11.25 -12.73
N LYS A 207 16.75 -11.20 -13.21
CA LYS A 207 17.04 -11.05 -14.65
C LYS A 207 16.44 -12.23 -15.44
N VAL A 208 16.67 -13.46 -14.99
CA VAL A 208 16.10 -14.67 -15.60
C VAL A 208 14.57 -14.65 -15.54
N TYR A 209 14.00 -14.35 -14.37
CA TYR A 209 12.55 -14.24 -14.20
C TYR A 209 11.95 -13.19 -15.16
N ASN A 210 12.53 -12.01 -15.26
CA ASN A 210 12.07 -10.94 -16.12
C ASN A 210 12.11 -11.32 -17.61
N ALA A 211 13.10 -12.11 -18.02
CA ALA A 211 13.23 -12.60 -19.39
C ALA A 211 12.26 -13.75 -19.73
N THR A 212 11.81 -14.52 -18.73
CA THR A 212 11.05 -15.78 -18.96
C THR A 212 9.59 -15.74 -18.52
N ARG A 213 9.20 -14.77 -17.64
CA ARG A 213 7.83 -14.67 -17.11
C ARG A 213 6.76 -14.61 -18.18
N SER A 214 5.54 -15.04 -17.84
CA SER A 214 4.37 -15.07 -18.73
C SER A 214 3.88 -13.67 -19.17
N GLY A 215 4.16 -12.63 -18.40
CA GLY A 215 3.78 -11.25 -18.72
C GLY A 215 4.76 -10.51 -19.64
N ALA A 216 4.79 -9.20 -19.58
CA ALA A 216 5.74 -8.38 -20.35
C ALA A 216 7.17 -8.72 -19.93
N LYS A 217 7.99 -9.16 -20.89
CA LYS A 217 9.37 -9.57 -20.69
C LYS A 217 10.29 -8.35 -20.76
N THR A 218 11.32 -8.35 -19.93
CA THR A 218 12.39 -7.35 -19.94
C THR A 218 13.71 -8.05 -19.64
N ASP A 219 14.83 -7.41 -19.89
CA ASP A 219 16.19 -7.92 -19.62
C ASP A 219 16.85 -7.25 -18.41
N ASN A 220 16.12 -6.39 -17.72
CA ASN A 220 16.64 -5.69 -16.55
C ASN A 220 16.77 -6.62 -15.33
N ASP A 221 17.83 -6.36 -14.57
CA ASP A 221 18.07 -6.94 -13.25
C ASP A 221 17.33 -6.13 -12.16
N TRP A 222 17.45 -6.57 -10.89
CA TRP A 222 16.82 -5.88 -9.78
C TRP A 222 17.52 -4.57 -9.44
N CYS A 223 18.86 -4.57 -9.36
CA CYS A 223 19.64 -3.41 -8.92
C CYS A 223 19.47 -2.23 -9.89
N GLY A 224 19.68 -2.45 -11.19
CA GLY A 224 19.51 -1.42 -12.21
C GLY A 224 18.10 -0.86 -12.24
N HIS A 225 17.08 -1.74 -12.16
CA HIS A 225 15.68 -1.32 -12.13
C HIS A 225 15.35 -0.44 -10.92
N ILE A 226 15.83 -0.79 -9.73
CA ILE A 226 15.55 -0.01 -8.52
C ILE A 226 16.28 1.34 -8.53
N LEU A 227 17.50 1.39 -9.04
CA LEU A 227 18.24 2.65 -9.17
C LEU A 227 17.55 3.62 -10.14
N GLU A 228 17.01 3.12 -11.27
CA GLU A 228 16.21 3.96 -12.18
C GLU A 228 14.94 4.48 -11.48
N TYR A 229 14.23 3.61 -10.77
CA TYR A 229 13.03 4.01 -10.01
C TYR A 229 13.34 5.06 -8.93
N TYR A 230 14.52 5.02 -8.29
CA TYR A 230 14.92 6.03 -7.31
C TYR A 230 15.13 7.41 -7.94
N LYS A 231 15.54 7.50 -9.22
CA LYS A 231 15.60 8.79 -9.93
C LYS A 231 14.21 9.40 -10.08
N ASP A 232 13.20 8.59 -10.39
CA ASP A 232 11.81 9.05 -10.49
C ASP A 232 11.28 9.56 -9.14
N ILE A 233 11.58 8.85 -8.03
CA ILE A 233 11.16 9.25 -6.67
C ILE A 233 11.67 10.64 -6.30
N MET A 234 12.88 11.02 -6.71
CA MET A 234 13.46 12.34 -6.41
C MET A 234 12.68 13.50 -7.05
N GLY A 235 11.83 13.22 -8.05
CA GLY A 235 10.97 14.21 -8.69
C GLY A 235 9.67 14.50 -7.93
N TYR A 236 9.32 13.74 -6.88
CA TYR A 236 8.06 13.93 -6.17
C TYR A 236 8.14 15.00 -5.08
N ASN A 237 7.32 16.04 -5.17
CA ASN A 237 7.25 17.10 -4.16
C ASN A 237 6.30 16.77 -3.00
N MET A 238 6.59 15.67 -2.31
CA MET A 238 5.75 15.19 -1.21
C MET A 238 5.73 16.13 0.00
N LEU A 239 6.81 16.84 0.26
CA LEU A 239 6.89 17.73 1.42
C LEU A 239 5.90 18.90 1.30
N GLU A 240 5.80 19.49 0.10
CA GLU A 240 4.86 20.58 -0.15
C GLU A 240 3.41 20.11 -0.02
N TYR A 241 3.08 18.95 -0.60
CA TYR A 241 1.76 18.35 -0.45
C TYR A 241 1.41 18.09 1.03
N LEU A 242 2.35 17.54 1.81
CA LEU A 242 2.13 17.30 3.24
C LEU A 242 1.89 18.61 4.01
N ARG A 243 2.65 19.67 3.72
CA ARG A 243 2.41 21.01 4.29
C ARG A 243 1.02 21.54 3.96
N GLN A 244 0.61 21.39 2.73
CA GLN A 244 -0.75 21.78 2.31
C GLN A 244 -1.81 20.97 3.05
N GLN A 245 -1.55 19.73 3.43
CA GLN A 245 -2.44 18.91 4.26
C GLN A 245 -2.31 19.19 5.76
N GLY A 246 -1.48 20.15 6.18
CA GLY A 246 -1.33 20.56 7.57
C GLY A 246 -0.23 19.82 8.34
N PHE A 247 0.67 19.14 7.63
CA PHE A 247 1.85 18.46 8.19
C PHE A 247 3.09 19.33 7.94
N ASP A 248 3.29 20.33 8.78
CA ASP A 248 4.42 21.27 8.66
C ASP A 248 5.58 20.84 9.54
N ILE A 249 6.41 19.93 9.01
CA ILE A 249 7.56 19.38 9.73
C ILE A 249 8.52 20.52 10.06
N LYS A 250 8.70 20.76 11.35
CA LYS A 250 9.72 21.66 11.89
C LYS A 250 11.03 20.88 12.12
N SER A 251 12.11 21.45 11.65
CA SER A 251 13.49 20.91 11.80
C SER A 251 13.94 20.92 13.27
#